data_112122c498e697865226ae3026ad80ef
#
_entry.id   112122c498e697865226ae3026ad80ef
#
_cell.length_a   1.000
_cell.length_b   1.000
_cell.length_c   1.000
_cell.angle_alpha   90.00
_cell.angle_beta   90.00
_cell.angle_gamma   90.00
#
_symmetry.space_group_name_H-M   'P 1'
#
loop_
_entity.id
_entity.type
_entity.pdbx_description
1 polymer ?
#
loop_
_entity_poly.entity_id
_entity_poly.type
_entity_poly.pdbx_seq_one_letter_code
_entity_poly.pdbx_strand_id
1 'polypeptide(L)'
;MSIVGIGIDLVTISEFADQLGRPGTTLPARFTVGERRDSAERTGDDARHLAARWAAREAVIKAWSSSRFGLPPLLPESAVNDVEVLSDAHGRPRIRLHGEIADALAGCRIHVSLTHDGDTAGAVAVIED
;
A
#
# COMPACT_ATOMS: atom_id res chain seq x y z
N MET A 1 16.27 -13.61 -12.50
CA MET A 1 15.12 -13.18 -11.68
C MET A 1 15.45 -13.36 -10.22
N SER A 2 15.66 -12.26 -9.54
CA SER A 2 16.07 -12.27 -8.12
C SER A 2 15.11 -11.46 -7.29
N ILE A 3 14.94 -11.87 -6.03
CA ILE A 3 14.24 -11.05 -5.05
C ILE A 3 15.18 -9.89 -4.70
N VAL A 4 14.70 -8.66 -4.89
CA VAL A 4 15.49 -7.47 -4.59
C VAL A 4 15.04 -6.78 -3.31
N GLY A 5 13.84 -7.05 -2.84
CA GLY A 5 13.37 -6.48 -1.58
C GLY A 5 12.12 -7.18 -1.06
N ILE A 6 11.96 -7.11 0.26
CA ILE A 6 10.78 -7.62 0.95
C ILE A 6 10.36 -6.59 2.00
N GLY A 7 9.06 -6.41 2.15
CA GLY A 7 8.49 -5.49 3.12
C GLY A 7 7.24 -6.06 3.75
N ILE A 8 7.00 -5.66 4.98
CA ILE A 8 5.79 -6.01 5.73
C ILE A 8 5.34 -4.80 6.51
N ASP A 9 4.02 -4.63 6.63
CA ASP A 9 3.46 -3.54 7.42
C ASP A 9 2.18 -4.00 8.11
N LEU A 10 1.93 -3.46 9.29
CA LEU A 10 0.73 -3.69 10.08
C LEU A 10 0.09 -2.35 10.41
N VAL A 11 -1.24 -2.30 10.36
CA VAL A 11 -2.03 -1.11 10.65
C VAL A 11 -3.12 -1.49 11.64
N THR A 12 -3.25 -0.72 12.72
CA THR A 12 -4.37 -0.86 13.66
C THR A 12 -5.60 -0.22 13.05
N ILE A 13 -6.62 -1.02 12.75
CA ILE A 13 -7.80 -0.57 12.00
C ILE A 13 -8.54 0.54 12.73
N SER A 14 -8.74 0.41 14.05
CA SER A 14 -9.44 1.45 14.83
C SER A 14 -8.69 2.78 14.83
N GLU A 15 -7.37 2.77 14.93
CA GLU A 15 -6.57 3.99 14.84
C GLU A 15 -6.64 4.61 13.46
N PHE A 16 -6.64 3.79 12.42
CA PHE A 16 -6.76 4.26 11.04
C PHE A 16 -8.15 4.88 10.80
N ALA A 17 -9.21 4.26 11.32
CA ALA A 17 -10.57 4.80 11.24
C ALA A 17 -10.68 6.16 11.93
N ASP A 18 -10.03 6.33 13.08
CA ASP A 18 -9.99 7.61 13.80
C ASP A 18 -9.31 8.69 12.95
N GLN A 19 -8.20 8.36 12.30
CA GLN A 19 -7.52 9.30 11.41
C GLN A 19 -8.36 9.68 10.19
N LEU A 20 -9.08 8.72 9.60
CA LEU A 20 -9.98 9.00 8.48
C LEU A 20 -11.09 9.97 8.86
N GLY A 21 -11.58 9.89 10.09
CA GLY A 21 -12.70 10.69 10.57
C GLY A 21 -12.31 12.04 11.17
N ARG A 22 -11.03 12.38 11.28
CA ARG A 22 -10.59 13.64 11.89
C ARG A 22 -10.94 14.82 11.00
N PRO A 23 -11.49 15.91 11.57
CA PRO A 23 -11.72 17.13 10.80
C PRO A 23 -10.41 17.65 10.18
N GLY A 24 -10.47 17.98 8.89
CA GLY A 24 -9.32 18.53 8.17
C GLY A 24 -8.29 17.50 7.75
N THR A 25 -8.54 16.20 7.95
CA THR A 25 -7.59 15.16 7.52
C THR A 25 -7.46 15.13 6.00
N THR A 26 -6.22 14.93 5.52
CA THR A 26 -5.94 14.71 4.09
C THR A 26 -5.88 13.22 3.73
N LEU A 27 -6.04 12.33 4.70
CA LEU A 27 -5.86 10.91 4.51
C LEU A 27 -6.77 10.31 3.41
N PRO A 28 -8.08 10.63 3.35
CA PRO A 28 -8.93 10.09 2.29
C PRO A 28 -8.46 10.48 0.89
N ALA A 29 -7.90 11.68 0.72
CA ALA A 29 -7.41 12.17 -0.56
C ALA A 29 -6.13 11.47 -1.04
N ARG A 30 -5.45 10.72 -0.17
CA ARG A 30 -4.27 9.94 -0.53
C ARG A 30 -4.61 8.65 -1.27
N PHE A 31 -5.87 8.24 -1.23
CA PHE A 31 -6.36 7.07 -1.98
C PHE A 31 -6.92 7.52 -3.32
N THR A 32 -6.74 6.69 -4.35
CA THR A 32 -7.29 6.97 -5.67
C THR A 32 -8.82 6.83 -5.65
N VAL A 33 -9.47 7.36 -6.67
CA VAL A 33 -10.91 7.18 -6.86
C VAL A 33 -11.26 5.70 -6.93
N GLY A 34 -10.43 4.90 -7.63
CA GLY A 34 -10.62 3.45 -7.74
C GLY A 34 -10.54 2.74 -6.40
N GLU A 35 -9.54 3.07 -5.58
CA GLU A 35 -9.37 2.48 -4.25
C GLU A 35 -10.54 2.82 -3.34
N ARG A 36 -11.01 4.06 -3.37
CA ARG A 36 -12.17 4.48 -2.57
C ARG A 36 -13.45 3.81 -3.02
N ARG A 37 -13.64 3.67 -4.34
CA ARG A 37 -14.80 2.97 -4.91
C ARG A 37 -14.79 1.49 -4.51
N ASP A 38 -13.66 0.81 -4.67
CA ASP A 38 -13.52 -0.61 -4.33
C ASP A 38 -13.83 -0.86 -2.85
N SER A 39 -13.39 0.05 -1.98
CA SER A 39 -13.68 -0.03 -0.54
C SER A 39 -15.16 0.15 -0.24
N ALA A 40 -15.82 1.10 -0.89
CA ALA A 40 -17.24 1.39 -0.68
C ALA A 40 -18.15 0.28 -1.18
N GLU A 41 -17.76 -0.44 -2.24
CA GLU A 41 -18.53 -1.55 -2.80
C GLU A 41 -18.50 -2.80 -1.92
N ARG A 42 -17.57 -2.89 -0.98
CA ARG A 42 -17.44 -4.02 -0.07
C ARG A 42 -18.12 -3.68 1.25
N THR A 43 -19.23 -4.27 1.49
CA THR A 43 -20.04 -4.35 2.73
C THR A 43 -19.66 -3.42 3.90
N GLY A 44 -19.67 -2.11 3.70
CA GLY A 44 -19.78 -1.14 4.79
C GLY A 44 -18.59 -0.99 5.74
N ASP A 45 -17.43 -1.59 5.47
CA ASP A 45 -16.24 -1.46 6.32
C ASP A 45 -15.09 -0.82 5.54
N ASP A 46 -15.28 0.45 5.17
CA ASP A 46 -14.30 1.20 4.39
C ASP A 46 -12.95 1.32 5.10
N ALA A 47 -12.98 1.51 6.42
CA ALA A 47 -11.74 1.68 7.19
C ALA A 47 -10.87 0.44 7.13
N ARG A 48 -11.44 -0.75 7.24
CA ARG A 48 -10.69 -2.00 7.17
C ARG A 48 -10.07 -2.19 5.79
N HIS A 49 -10.83 -1.95 4.73
CA HIS A 49 -10.33 -2.08 3.37
C HIS A 49 -9.25 -1.05 3.04
N LEU A 50 -9.43 0.20 3.45
CA LEU A 50 -8.44 1.25 3.25
C LEU A 50 -7.20 1.03 4.11
N ALA A 51 -7.36 0.53 5.34
CA ALA A 51 -6.22 0.19 6.21
C ALA A 51 -5.34 -0.90 5.59
N ALA A 52 -5.95 -1.95 5.02
CA ALA A 52 -5.21 -3.01 4.34
C ALA A 52 -4.47 -2.49 3.10
N ARG A 53 -5.08 -1.59 2.34
CA ARG A 53 -4.43 -0.95 1.20
C ARG A 53 -3.28 -0.05 1.62
N TRP A 54 -3.46 0.68 2.72
CA TRP A 54 -2.39 1.49 3.28
C TRP A 54 -1.21 0.63 3.72
N ALA A 55 -1.48 -0.50 4.40
CA ALA A 55 -0.45 -1.45 4.78
C ALA A 55 0.32 -1.97 3.55
N ALA A 56 -0.40 -2.26 2.45
CA ALA A 56 0.23 -2.71 1.20
C ALA A 56 1.16 -1.64 0.61
N ARG A 57 0.74 -0.38 0.60
CA ARG A 57 1.57 0.74 0.13
C ARG A 57 2.85 0.86 0.94
N GLU A 58 2.73 0.83 2.26
CA GLU A 58 3.89 0.91 3.17
C GLU A 58 4.80 -0.31 3.01
N ALA A 59 4.23 -1.50 2.83
CA ALA A 59 5.01 -2.71 2.59
C ALA A 59 5.84 -2.61 1.30
N VAL A 60 5.29 -2.04 0.23
CA VAL A 60 6.02 -1.81 -1.02
C VAL A 60 7.17 -0.84 -0.80
N ILE A 61 6.94 0.26 -0.09
CA ILE A 61 7.99 1.24 0.21
C ILE A 61 9.11 0.58 1.03
N LYS A 62 8.76 -0.22 2.04
CA LYS A 62 9.77 -0.96 2.84
C LYS A 62 10.54 -1.96 2.00
N ALA A 63 9.88 -2.67 1.08
CA ALA A 63 10.54 -3.60 0.18
C ALA A 63 11.53 -2.88 -0.73
N TRP A 64 11.13 -1.75 -1.30
CA TRP A 64 12.02 -0.92 -2.10
C TRP A 64 13.21 -0.40 -1.26
N SER A 65 12.93 0.13 -0.08
CA SER A 65 13.95 0.66 0.83
C SER A 65 14.95 -0.43 1.23
N SER A 66 14.49 -1.64 1.51
CA SER A 66 15.40 -2.75 1.87
C SER A 66 16.35 -3.14 0.74
N SER A 67 15.97 -2.90 -0.50
CA SER A 67 16.83 -3.14 -1.67
C SER A 67 18.02 -2.18 -1.75
N ARG A 68 18.00 -1.10 -0.96
CA ARG A 68 18.98 -0.02 -1.01
C ARG A 68 19.90 0.01 0.22
N PHE A 69 20.12 -1.12 0.82
CA PHE A 69 20.99 -1.21 2.00
C PHE A 69 22.33 -0.51 1.74
N GLY A 70 22.72 0.39 2.64
CA GLY A 70 23.95 1.15 2.54
C GLY A 70 23.91 2.35 1.60
N LEU A 71 22.80 2.61 0.92
CA LEU A 71 22.62 3.72 -0.01
C LEU A 71 21.64 4.76 0.58
N PRO A 72 21.77 6.04 0.20
CA PRO A 72 20.81 7.04 0.66
C PRO A 72 19.44 6.82 0.03
N PRO A 73 18.35 7.28 0.68
CA PRO A 73 17.04 7.22 0.08
C PRO A 73 16.99 8.14 -1.15
N LEU A 74 16.37 7.66 -2.23
CA LEU A 74 16.22 8.43 -3.47
C LEU A 74 14.85 9.07 -3.60
N LEU A 75 13.84 8.53 -2.89
CA LEU A 75 12.46 8.97 -3.02
C LEU A 75 12.03 9.72 -1.78
N PRO A 76 11.16 10.75 -1.93
CA PRO A 76 10.58 11.43 -0.80
C PRO A 76 9.60 10.52 -0.04
N GLU A 77 9.26 10.89 1.20
CA GLU A 77 8.26 10.15 1.99
C GLU A 77 6.89 10.09 1.31
N SER A 78 6.58 11.11 0.51
CA SER A 78 5.33 11.16 -0.26
C SER A 78 5.22 10.09 -1.35
N ALA A 79 6.30 9.36 -1.64
CA ALA A 79 6.27 8.28 -2.64
C ALA A 79 5.22 7.21 -2.32
N VAL A 80 4.86 7.04 -1.06
CA VAL A 80 3.80 6.11 -0.64
C VAL A 80 2.46 6.43 -1.31
N ASN A 81 2.20 7.70 -1.63
CA ASN A 81 0.97 8.12 -2.30
C ASN A 81 0.92 7.67 -3.77
N ASP A 82 2.06 7.31 -4.35
CA ASP A 82 2.18 6.87 -5.74
C ASP A 82 2.10 5.35 -5.88
N VAL A 83 1.84 4.65 -4.80
CA VAL A 83 1.61 3.20 -4.78
C VAL A 83 0.12 2.95 -4.72
N GLU A 84 -0.48 2.55 -5.82
CA GLU A 84 -1.91 2.26 -5.89
C GLU A 84 -2.17 0.77 -5.79
N VAL A 85 -3.20 0.39 -5.03
CA VAL A 85 -3.65 -0.99 -4.94
C VAL A 85 -4.91 -1.16 -5.79
N LEU A 86 -4.80 -1.96 -6.84
CA LEU A 86 -5.91 -2.37 -7.68
C LEU A 86 -6.46 -3.69 -7.18
N SER A 87 -7.76 -3.92 -7.35
CA SER A 87 -8.40 -5.20 -7.04
C SER A 87 -9.13 -5.70 -8.28
N ASP A 88 -9.04 -7.01 -8.54
CA ASP A 88 -9.86 -7.62 -9.60
C ASP A 88 -11.28 -7.88 -9.10
N ALA A 89 -12.11 -8.47 -9.95
CA ALA A 89 -13.51 -8.79 -9.62
C ALA A 89 -13.65 -9.77 -8.45
N HIS A 90 -12.58 -10.51 -8.12
CA HIS A 90 -12.54 -11.47 -7.01
C HIS A 90 -11.81 -10.91 -5.78
N GLY A 91 -11.47 -9.60 -5.78
CA GLY A 91 -10.80 -8.96 -4.66
C GLY A 91 -9.30 -9.23 -4.56
N ARG A 92 -8.68 -9.82 -5.56
CA ARG A 92 -7.24 -10.10 -5.55
C ARG A 92 -6.46 -8.82 -5.84
N PRO A 93 -5.44 -8.48 -5.02
CA PRO A 93 -4.73 -7.22 -5.15
C PRO A 93 -3.61 -7.27 -6.20
N ARG A 94 -3.36 -6.11 -6.78
CA ARG A 94 -2.20 -5.86 -7.64
C ARG A 94 -1.72 -4.44 -7.41
N ILE A 95 -0.42 -4.22 -7.48
CA ILE A 95 0.15 -2.88 -7.33
C ILE A 95 0.28 -2.21 -8.70
N ARG A 96 -0.10 -0.94 -8.73
CA ARG A 96 0.16 -0.03 -9.84
C ARG A 96 0.97 1.15 -9.32
N LEU A 97 2.13 1.39 -9.91
CA LEU A 97 3.01 2.48 -9.48
C LEU A 97 2.81 3.70 -10.38
N HIS A 98 2.97 4.88 -9.78
CA HIS A 98 2.95 6.18 -10.44
C HIS A 98 4.21 6.96 -10.06
N GLY A 99 4.52 8.02 -10.81
CA GLY A 99 5.58 8.97 -10.46
C GLY A 99 6.99 8.36 -10.38
N GLU A 100 7.79 8.91 -9.49
CA GLU A 100 9.20 8.54 -9.39
C GLU A 100 9.41 7.08 -8.97
N ILE A 101 8.53 6.52 -8.13
CA ILE A 101 8.67 5.13 -7.73
C ILE A 101 8.41 4.17 -8.91
N ALA A 102 7.55 4.56 -9.85
CA ALA A 102 7.35 3.79 -11.07
C ALA A 102 8.62 3.73 -11.90
N ASP A 103 9.35 4.84 -11.99
CA ASP A 103 10.62 4.90 -12.70
C ASP A 103 11.71 4.09 -11.96
N ALA A 104 11.76 4.23 -10.64
CA ALA A 104 12.75 3.53 -9.82
C ALA A 104 12.61 2.00 -9.87
N LEU A 105 11.39 1.50 -10.06
CA LEU A 105 11.09 0.06 -10.09
C LEU A 105 10.70 -0.42 -11.49
N ALA A 106 11.03 0.34 -12.53
CA ALA A 106 10.76 -0.07 -13.90
C ALA A 106 11.42 -1.43 -14.20
N GLY A 107 10.65 -2.34 -14.79
CA GLY A 107 11.12 -3.69 -15.07
C GLY A 107 11.03 -4.67 -13.92
N CYS A 108 10.69 -4.20 -12.72
CA CYS A 108 10.48 -5.08 -11.56
C CYS A 108 9.05 -5.57 -11.49
N ARG A 109 8.87 -6.74 -10.87
CA ARG A 109 7.55 -7.26 -10.51
C ARG A 109 7.33 -7.09 -9.01
N ILE A 110 6.11 -6.70 -8.66
CA ILE A 110 5.73 -6.53 -7.27
C ILE A 110 4.60 -7.50 -6.96
N HIS A 111 4.85 -8.33 -5.95
CA HIS A 111 3.87 -9.29 -5.45
C HIS A 111 3.42 -8.82 -4.07
N VAL A 112 2.10 -8.81 -3.84
CA VAL A 112 1.54 -8.39 -2.56
C VAL A 112 0.52 -9.40 -2.09
N SER A 113 0.41 -9.50 -0.78
CA SER A 113 -0.67 -10.21 -0.12
C SER A 113 -1.15 -9.37 1.05
N LEU A 114 -2.46 -9.20 1.14
CA LEU A 114 -3.10 -8.42 2.18
C LEU A 114 -3.91 -9.35 3.09
N THR A 115 -3.96 -9.01 4.37
CA THR A 115 -4.73 -9.76 5.35
C THR A 115 -5.27 -8.83 6.42
N HIS A 116 -6.27 -9.31 7.15
CA HIS A 116 -6.74 -8.65 8.37
C HIS A 116 -7.21 -9.70 9.35
N ASP A 117 -7.04 -9.40 10.62
CA ASP A 117 -7.50 -10.23 11.71
C ASP A 117 -7.79 -9.35 12.92
N GLY A 118 -9.01 -9.43 13.46
CA GLY A 118 -9.43 -8.56 14.54
C GLY A 118 -9.29 -7.08 14.15
N ASP A 119 -8.57 -6.32 14.96
CA ASP A 119 -8.34 -4.88 14.74
C ASP A 119 -7.03 -4.59 13.99
N THR A 120 -6.46 -5.59 13.33
CA THR A 120 -5.19 -5.45 12.60
C THR A 120 -5.37 -5.78 11.13
N ALA A 121 -4.90 -4.89 10.28
CA ALA A 121 -4.70 -5.15 8.85
C ALA A 121 -3.21 -5.27 8.59
N GLY A 122 -2.83 -6.10 7.64
CA GLY A 122 -1.44 -6.29 7.30
C GLY A 122 -1.22 -6.58 5.84
N ALA A 123 0.02 -6.39 5.40
CA ALA A 123 0.41 -6.71 4.04
C ALA A 123 1.88 -7.11 3.98
N VAL A 124 2.20 -7.97 3.04
CA VAL A 124 3.57 -8.28 2.65
C VAL A 124 3.76 -7.90 1.19
N ALA A 125 4.92 -7.38 0.87
CA ALA A 125 5.32 -7.07 -0.51
C ALA A 125 6.66 -7.72 -0.81
N VAL A 126 6.78 -8.28 -2.00
CA VAL A 126 8.02 -8.85 -2.52
C VAL A 126 8.28 -8.22 -3.88
N ILE A 127 9.49 -7.68 -4.05
CA ILE A 127 9.92 -7.11 -5.33
C ILE A 127 10.96 -8.04 -5.93
N GLU A 128 10.74 -8.43 -7.18
CA GLU A 128 11.72 -9.18 -7.96
C GLU A 128 12.06 -8.45 -9.25
N ASP A 129 13.30 -8.59 -9.67
CA ASP A 129 13.77 -7.99 -10.92
C ASP A 129 13.52 -8.85 -12.15
#